data_4118fd1e99cce1ecf9ed9126febdd5b4
#
_entry.id   4118fd1e99cce1ecf9ed9126febdd5b4
#
_cell.length_a   1.000
_cell.length_b   1.000
_cell.length_c   1.000
_cell.angle_alpha   90.00
_cell.angle_beta   90.00
_cell.angle_gamma   90.00
#
_symmetry.space_group_name_H-M   'P 1'
#
loop_
_entity.id
_entity.type
_entity.pdbx_description
1 polymer ?
#
loop_
_entity_poly.entity_id
_entity_poly.type
_entity_poly.pdbx_seq_one_letter_code
_entity_poly.pdbx_strand_id
1 'polypeptide(L)'
;MKKILLYTFIAAASALATSCNDYLDCEPITSVSTNVYLYSETDLAAYAAKFYNDSENENDDEYGNILPSHGSATYNLGLFQKDNGTDDQTADSPSKLFIKGQYHVGDDDLWHKYFRKIRAANYFIQTVTERYANREISGNDANIKHYIGEVYFFRAYIYLTALQNLGDFPILTEILPDDYNAIREASKRRPRNEVARFILSDLDKAYEYMLPTAPVSNRLNKDCAALVKSRAALFEATWEKYHKGSAFVPGGPGWPGASMDYLKDFSIDIDSEIKYFLQQAIEAADIVAQGHNLHGNYASLFNSIDLSGIDEILLWRKYSVNSDATSYHLSLIHISEP
;
A
#
# COMPACT_ATOMS: atom_id res chain seq x y z
N MET A 1 -71.09 23.12 8.96
CA MET A 1 -70.60 22.20 7.96
C MET A 1 -69.22 22.61 7.36
N LYS A 2 -69.01 23.83 6.89
CA LYS A 2 -67.72 24.23 6.28
C LYS A 2 -66.48 24.14 7.20
N LYS A 3 -66.65 24.42 8.51
CA LYS A 3 -65.51 24.32 9.46
C LYS A 3 -65.15 22.85 9.82
N ILE A 4 -66.13 21.94 9.84
CA ILE A 4 -65.86 20.52 10.07
C ILE A 4 -65.11 19.89 8.88
N LEU A 5 -65.48 20.23 7.66
CA LEU A 5 -64.79 19.82 6.44
C LEU A 5 -63.35 20.31 6.37
N LEU A 6 -63.05 21.53 6.86
CA LEU A 6 -61.71 22.06 6.93
C LEU A 6 -60.84 21.31 7.95
N TYR A 7 -61.37 20.98 9.13
CA TYR A 7 -60.63 20.23 10.14
C TYR A 7 -60.37 18.75 9.74
N THR A 8 -61.32 18.15 9.03
CA THR A 8 -61.09 16.80 8.47
C THR A 8 -60.08 16.80 7.34
N PHE A 9 -60.01 17.86 6.53
CA PHE A 9 -59.00 17.98 5.48
C PHE A 9 -57.60 18.24 6.04
N ILE A 10 -57.46 19.05 7.09
CA ILE A 10 -56.19 19.26 7.79
C ILE A 10 -55.71 18.00 8.51
N ALA A 11 -56.59 17.27 9.17
CA ALA A 11 -56.29 16.00 9.83
C ALA A 11 -55.83 14.89 8.82
N ALA A 12 -56.47 14.84 7.63
CA ALA A 12 -56.09 13.90 6.59
C ALA A 12 -54.74 14.31 5.91
N ALA A 13 -54.46 15.61 5.74
CA ALA A 13 -53.21 16.09 5.22
C ALA A 13 -51.99 15.85 6.17
N SER A 14 -52.23 15.96 7.50
CA SER A 14 -51.17 15.67 8.48
C SER A 14 -50.90 14.16 8.61
N ALA A 15 -51.88 13.29 8.38
CA ALA A 15 -51.67 11.83 8.38
C ALA A 15 -50.86 11.33 7.14
N LEU A 16 -50.87 12.09 6.05
CA LEU A 16 -50.08 11.79 4.85
C LEU A 16 -48.62 12.27 4.94
N ALA A 17 -48.28 13.14 5.90
CA ALA A 17 -46.92 13.64 6.09
C ALA A 17 -46.03 12.75 6.98
N THR A 18 -46.57 11.70 7.61
CA THR A 18 -45.78 10.79 8.46
C THR A 18 -45.31 9.51 7.78
N SER A 19 -45.57 9.38 6.50
CA SER A 19 -45.18 8.18 5.75
C SER A 19 -44.02 8.54 4.81
N CYS A 20 -42.77 8.33 5.19
CA CYS A 20 -41.64 8.05 4.32
C CYS A 20 -40.24 8.25 4.96
N ASN A 21 -40.06 8.07 6.26
CA ASN A 21 -38.69 7.99 6.78
C ASN A 21 -38.05 6.63 6.46
N ASP A 22 -38.80 5.52 6.50
CA ASP A 22 -38.25 4.18 6.19
C ASP A 22 -37.97 3.91 4.71
N TYR A 23 -38.57 4.69 3.79
CA TYR A 23 -38.37 4.45 2.34
C TYR A 23 -37.08 5.03 1.80
N LEU A 24 -36.50 6.02 2.49
CA LEU A 24 -35.23 6.64 2.12
C LEU A 24 -34.01 5.99 2.82
N ASP A 25 -34.24 5.21 3.87
CA ASP A 25 -33.22 4.45 4.59
C ASP A 25 -33.03 3.02 4.04
N CYS A 26 -33.44 2.76 2.82
CA CYS A 26 -33.11 1.52 2.13
C CYS A 26 -31.62 1.44 1.86
N GLU A 27 -30.93 0.53 2.52
CA GLU A 27 -29.55 0.18 2.18
C GLU A 27 -29.51 -0.30 0.72
N PRO A 28 -28.53 0.15 -0.10
CA PRO A 28 -28.43 -0.26 -1.50
C PRO A 28 -28.30 -1.78 -1.57
N ILE A 29 -29.21 -2.45 -2.28
CA ILE A 29 -29.22 -3.91 -2.47
C ILE A 29 -27.96 -4.39 -3.23
N THR A 30 -27.29 -3.48 -3.95
CA THR A 30 -26.13 -3.76 -4.80
C THR A 30 -24.78 -3.41 -4.18
N SER A 31 -24.75 -2.78 -3.00
CA SER A 31 -23.52 -2.48 -2.26
C SER A 31 -23.61 -3.01 -0.84
N VAL A 32 -22.57 -3.70 -0.40
CA VAL A 32 -22.45 -4.13 0.99
C VAL A 32 -22.32 -2.88 1.86
N SER A 33 -23.29 -2.61 2.73
CA SER A 33 -23.21 -1.46 3.61
C SER A 33 -22.06 -1.62 4.60
N THR A 34 -21.43 -0.51 4.96
CA THR A 34 -20.32 -0.50 5.93
C THR A 34 -20.74 -1.02 7.32
N ASN A 35 -22.04 -1.02 7.59
CA ASN A 35 -22.60 -1.46 8.88
C ASN A 35 -22.68 -2.99 9.03
N VAL A 36 -22.57 -3.76 7.93
CA VAL A 36 -22.67 -5.23 7.94
C VAL A 36 -21.39 -5.91 7.46
N TYR A 37 -20.39 -5.15 7.01
CA TYR A 37 -19.14 -5.66 6.46
C TYR A 37 -18.00 -5.52 7.48
N LEU A 38 -17.00 -6.42 7.43
CA LEU A 38 -15.85 -6.50 8.35
C LEU A 38 -16.21 -6.97 9.76
N TYR A 39 -17.20 -7.87 9.90
CA TYR A 39 -17.55 -8.52 11.16
C TYR A 39 -17.17 -10.01 11.22
N SER A 40 -16.58 -10.55 10.16
CA SER A 40 -16.12 -11.93 10.11
C SER A 40 -14.69 -12.05 9.60
N GLU A 41 -13.99 -13.11 10.02
CA GLU A 41 -12.68 -13.48 9.48
C GLU A 41 -12.67 -13.51 7.95
N THR A 42 -13.75 -14.03 7.35
CA THR A 42 -13.88 -14.12 5.89
C THR A 42 -13.94 -12.75 5.23
N ASP A 43 -14.62 -11.78 5.86
CA ASP A 43 -14.67 -10.40 5.35
C ASP A 43 -13.29 -9.75 5.39
N LEU A 44 -12.55 -9.98 6.48
CA LEU A 44 -11.20 -9.46 6.62
C LEU A 44 -10.26 -10.05 5.58
N ALA A 45 -10.33 -11.36 5.37
CA ALA A 45 -9.56 -12.07 4.36
C ALA A 45 -9.84 -11.54 2.95
N ALA A 46 -11.14 -11.32 2.62
CA ALA A 46 -11.58 -10.79 1.34
C ALA A 46 -11.13 -9.34 1.14
N TYR A 47 -11.20 -8.50 2.18
CA TYR A 47 -10.73 -7.13 2.09
C TYR A 47 -9.22 -7.06 1.89
N ALA A 48 -8.44 -7.77 2.68
CA ALA A 48 -6.99 -7.83 2.56
C ALA A 48 -6.54 -8.38 1.19
N ALA A 49 -7.31 -9.31 0.60
CA ALA A 49 -7.02 -9.86 -0.72
C ALA A 49 -7.04 -8.81 -1.85
N LYS A 50 -7.80 -7.72 -1.69
CA LYS A 50 -7.84 -6.62 -2.68
C LYS A 50 -6.48 -5.97 -2.90
N PHE A 51 -5.63 -5.92 -1.87
CA PHE A 51 -4.29 -5.34 -1.96
C PHE A 51 -3.29 -6.20 -2.74
N TYR A 52 -3.58 -7.50 -2.90
CA TYR A 52 -2.79 -8.41 -3.75
C TYR A 52 -3.20 -8.35 -5.21
N ASN A 53 -4.41 -7.86 -5.47
CA ASN A 53 -4.99 -7.95 -6.79
C ASN A 53 -4.28 -7.01 -7.76
N ASP A 54 -3.92 -7.58 -8.90
CA ASP A 54 -3.45 -6.89 -10.07
C ASP A 54 -4.69 -6.71 -10.96
N SER A 55 -5.46 -5.65 -10.72
CA SER A 55 -6.62 -5.43 -11.56
C SER A 55 -6.13 -5.10 -12.98
N GLU A 56 -6.53 -5.91 -13.94
CA GLU A 56 -6.25 -5.71 -15.38
C GLU A 56 -6.92 -4.44 -15.92
N ASN A 57 -7.81 -3.84 -15.15
CA ASN A 57 -8.45 -2.59 -15.48
C ASN A 57 -7.61 -1.42 -14.98
N GLU A 58 -6.98 -0.70 -15.89
CA GLU A 58 -6.27 0.55 -15.61
C GLU A 58 -7.15 1.60 -14.90
N ASN A 59 -8.48 1.42 -14.94
CA ASN A 59 -9.46 2.28 -14.28
C ASN A 59 -9.82 1.85 -12.86
N ASP A 60 -9.39 0.66 -12.39
CA ASP A 60 -9.72 0.13 -11.06
C ASP A 60 -8.50 0.19 -10.12
N ASP A 61 -7.84 1.34 -10.14
CA ASP A 61 -6.58 1.64 -9.45
C ASP A 61 -6.71 1.76 -7.92
N GLU A 62 -7.91 1.51 -7.36
CA GLU A 62 -8.15 1.80 -5.94
C GLU A 62 -7.28 0.92 -5.02
N TYR A 63 -7.03 -0.32 -5.41
CA TYR A 63 -6.33 -1.31 -4.57
C TYR A 63 -5.23 -2.09 -5.29
N GLY A 64 -5.18 -2.05 -6.63
CA GLY A 64 -4.32 -2.92 -7.44
C GLY A 64 -2.84 -2.50 -7.46
N ASN A 65 -1.98 -3.41 -7.86
CA ASN A 65 -0.54 -3.19 -8.16
C ASN A 65 0.31 -2.61 -7.02
N ILE A 66 0.03 -3.00 -5.76
CA ILE A 66 0.90 -2.62 -4.64
C ILE A 66 2.20 -3.43 -4.69
N LEU A 67 2.11 -4.74 -4.86
CA LEU A 67 3.27 -5.60 -5.04
C LEU A 67 3.70 -5.62 -6.52
N PRO A 68 5.00 -5.79 -6.80
CA PRO A 68 5.51 -5.86 -8.16
C PRO A 68 4.82 -6.96 -8.98
N SER A 69 4.46 -6.64 -10.23
CA SER A 69 3.94 -7.58 -11.20
C SER A 69 4.74 -7.54 -12.50
N HIS A 70 4.63 -8.58 -13.32
CA HIS A 70 5.31 -8.57 -14.61
C HIS A 70 4.59 -7.76 -15.69
N GLY A 71 3.40 -7.22 -15.39
CA GLY A 71 2.53 -6.50 -16.32
C GLY A 71 1.33 -7.31 -16.78
N SER A 72 0.32 -6.63 -17.28
CA SER A 72 -0.98 -7.19 -17.62
C SER A 72 -1.36 -7.07 -19.10
N ALA A 73 -0.61 -6.34 -19.92
CA ALA A 73 -0.93 -6.08 -21.30
C ALA A 73 0.22 -6.41 -22.25
N THR A 74 -0.09 -6.63 -23.52
CA THR A 74 0.88 -6.99 -24.58
C THR A 74 2.06 -6.06 -24.70
N TYR A 75 1.87 -4.78 -24.36
CA TYR A 75 2.91 -3.76 -24.41
C TYR A 75 3.37 -3.28 -23.02
N ASN A 76 2.76 -3.79 -21.95
CA ASN A 76 3.17 -3.49 -20.59
C ASN A 76 4.01 -4.65 -20.04
N LEU A 77 5.30 -4.55 -20.21
CA LEU A 77 6.26 -5.58 -19.81
C LEU A 77 6.57 -5.58 -18.30
N GLY A 78 5.85 -4.76 -17.52
CA GLY A 78 5.96 -4.74 -16.06
C GLY A 78 7.37 -4.44 -15.58
N LEU A 79 8.00 -5.39 -14.90
CA LEU A 79 9.35 -5.23 -14.36
C LEU A 79 10.43 -5.02 -15.44
N PHE A 80 10.27 -5.61 -16.62
CA PHE A 80 11.21 -5.40 -17.73
C PHE A 80 11.26 -3.96 -18.22
N GLN A 81 10.17 -3.21 -18.11
CA GLN A 81 10.15 -1.80 -18.50
C GLN A 81 10.81 -0.88 -17.49
N LYS A 82 11.09 -1.35 -16.28
CA LYS A 82 11.75 -0.51 -15.27
C LYS A 82 13.19 -0.17 -15.61
N ASP A 83 13.81 -0.96 -16.44
CA ASP A 83 15.15 -0.71 -16.94
C ASP A 83 15.17 0.22 -18.16
N ASN A 84 13.99 0.53 -18.73
CA ASN A 84 13.89 1.51 -19.81
C ASN A 84 14.36 2.89 -19.34
N GLY A 85 15.35 3.44 -20.02
CA GLY A 85 15.93 4.73 -19.68
C GLY A 85 17.06 4.65 -18.65
N THR A 86 17.58 3.46 -18.39
CA THR A 86 18.85 3.24 -17.70
C THR A 86 20.00 3.08 -18.72
N ASP A 87 21.22 2.85 -18.25
CA ASP A 87 22.38 2.53 -19.09
C ASP A 87 22.32 1.13 -19.68
N ASP A 88 21.50 0.23 -19.10
CA ASP A 88 21.34 -1.15 -19.55
C ASP A 88 20.27 -1.31 -20.64
N GLN A 89 19.27 -0.44 -20.67
CA GLN A 89 18.15 -0.55 -21.62
C GLN A 89 17.60 0.82 -22.05
N THR A 90 17.50 1.04 -23.35
CA THR A 90 16.85 2.21 -23.94
C THR A 90 15.61 1.81 -24.72
N ALA A 91 14.54 2.60 -24.60
CA ALA A 91 13.39 2.51 -25.47
C ALA A 91 13.63 3.25 -26.80
N ASP A 92 12.78 3.02 -27.82
CA ASP A 92 12.81 3.74 -29.11
C ASP A 92 12.76 5.26 -28.92
N SER A 93 12.11 5.72 -27.86
CA SER A 93 12.07 7.12 -27.47
C SER A 93 12.86 7.30 -26.17
N PRO A 94 13.92 8.10 -26.15
CA PRO A 94 14.70 8.35 -24.95
C PRO A 94 13.81 8.95 -23.86
N SER A 95 14.01 8.50 -22.62
CA SER A 95 13.28 9.06 -21.49
C SER A 95 13.55 10.57 -21.36
N LYS A 96 12.49 11.38 -21.26
CA LYS A 96 12.61 12.83 -21.02
C LYS A 96 13.41 13.17 -19.76
N LEU A 97 13.52 12.23 -18.83
CA LEU A 97 14.31 12.35 -17.61
C LEU A 97 15.80 12.67 -17.91
N PHE A 98 16.34 12.11 -19.00
CA PHE A 98 17.74 12.26 -19.38
C PHE A 98 17.99 13.33 -20.45
N ILE A 99 16.93 13.94 -20.99
CA ILE A 99 17.06 14.99 -22.00
C ILE A 99 17.02 16.35 -21.32
N LYS A 100 18.11 17.09 -21.40
CA LYS A 100 18.24 18.42 -20.77
C LYS A 100 17.07 19.33 -21.17
N GLY A 101 16.34 19.83 -20.16
CA GLY A 101 15.24 20.77 -20.33
C GLY A 101 13.90 20.14 -20.75
N GLN A 102 13.80 18.84 -20.85
CA GLN A 102 12.53 18.15 -21.18
C GLN A 102 11.83 17.51 -19.98
N TYR A 103 12.51 17.41 -18.85
CA TYR A 103 11.88 16.94 -17.63
C TYR A 103 11.10 18.09 -16.99
N HIS A 104 9.79 17.96 -16.94
CA HIS A 104 8.90 18.85 -16.21
C HIS A 104 8.13 18.04 -15.18
N VAL A 105 8.01 18.57 -13.97
CA VAL A 105 7.07 18.04 -12.98
C VAL A 105 5.67 18.34 -13.53
N GLY A 106 5.04 17.33 -14.08
CA GLY A 106 3.70 17.44 -14.65
C GLY A 106 2.62 17.29 -13.58
N ASP A 107 1.37 17.51 -14.01
CA ASP A 107 0.18 17.10 -13.27
C ASP A 107 0.02 15.58 -13.38
N ASP A 108 0.96 14.83 -12.80
CA ASP A 108 0.77 13.40 -12.75
C ASP A 108 -0.12 13.03 -11.56
N ASP A 109 -0.91 11.99 -11.77
CA ASP A 109 -1.90 11.47 -10.84
C ASP A 109 -1.26 10.63 -9.70
N LEU A 110 0.06 10.72 -9.53
CA LEU A 110 0.84 9.91 -8.62
C LEU A 110 0.41 10.06 -7.16
N TRP A 111 0.18 11.32 -6.72
CA TRP A 111 -0.31 11.62 -5.38
C TRP A 111 -1.65 10.98 -5.10
N HIS A 112 -2.59 11.11 -6.03
CA HIS A 112 -3.93 10.58 -5.93
C HIS A 112 -3.92 9.05 -5.80
N LYS A 113 -3.09 8.36 -6.57
CA LYS A 113 -2.91 6.89 -6.50
C LYS A 113 -2.44 6.44 -5.12
N TYR A 114 -1.45 7.12 -4.53
CA TYR A 114 -0.99 6.78 -3.17
C TYR A 114 -2.07 7.03 -2.12
N PHE A 115 -2.71 8.19 -2.14
CA PHE A 115 -3.68 8.54 -1.11
C PHE A 115 -4.94 7.70 -1.14
N ARG A 116 -5.39 7.24 -2.31
CA ARG A 116 -6.49 6.26 -2.40
C ARG A 116 -6.15 4.97 -1.67
N LYS A 117 -5.00 4.40 -1.96
CA LYS A 117 -4.53 3.15 -1.35
C LYS A 117 -4.31 3.30 0.17
N ILE A 118 -3.71 4.41 0.60
CA ILE A 118 -3.52 4.73 2.01
C ILE A 118 -4.88 4.86 2.72
N ARG A 119 -5.84 5.58 2.12
CA ARG A 119 -7.18 5.73 2.68
C ARG A 119 -7.87 4.38 2.86
N ALA A 120 -7.76 3.49 1.88
CA ALA A 120 -8.31 2.15 1.98
C ALA A 120 -7.70 1.34 3.12
N ALA A 121 -6.38 1.39 3.28
CA ALA A 121 -5.69 0.73 4.39
C ALA A 121 -6.09 1.34 5.75
N ASN A 122 -6.15 2.68 5.85
CA ASN A 122 -6.57 3.38 7.06
C ASN A 122 -8.01 3.03 7.45
N TYR A 123 -8.92 2.98 6.47
CA TYR A 123 -10.31 2.58 6.71
C TYR A 123 -10.40 1.19 7.36
N PHE A 124 -9.70 0.23 6.78
CA PHE A 124 -9.68 -1.11 7.33
C PHE A 124 -9.07 -1.13 8.74
N ILE A 125 -7.87 -0.57 8.90
CA ILE A 125 -7.15 -0.60 10.18
C ILE A 125 -7.98 0.07 11.28
N GLN A 126 -8.52 1.26 11.04
CA GLN A 126 -9.31 1.99 12.02
C GLN A 126 -10.57 1.21 12.41
N THR A 127 -11.35 0.75 11.42
CA THR A 127 -12.61 0.03 11.66
C THR A 127 -12.38 -1.31 12.34
N VAL A 128 -11.42 -2.09 11.82
CA VAL A 128 -11.20 -3.47 12.30
C VAL A 128 -10.51 -3.49 13.66
N THR A 129 -9.57 -2.58 13.92
CA THR A 129 -8.90 -2.53 15.23
C THR A 129 -9.87 -2.21 16.35
N GLU A 130 -10.81 -1.29 16.14
CA GLU A 130 -11.86 -0.96 17.10
C GLU A 130 -12.77 -2.17 17.34
N ARG A 131 -13.30 -2.78 16.29
CA ARG A 131 -14.17 -3.97 16.38
C ARG A 131 -13.47 -5.17 17.00
N TYR A 132 -12.19 -5.36 16.69
CA TYR A 132 -11.39 -6.42 17.29
C TYR A 132 -11.25 -6.23 18.81
N ALA A 133 -10.94 -5.01 19.25
CA ALA A 133 -10.87 -4.68 20.68
C ALA A 133 -12.20 -4.92 21.40
N ASN A 134 -13.32 -4.66 20.74
CA ASN A 134 -14.67 -4.88 21.24
C ASN A 134 -15.16 -6.35 21.12
N ARG A 135 -14.36 -7.25 20.51
CA ARG A 135 -14.72 -8.65 20.23
C ARG A 135 -15.95 -8.81 19.34
N GLU A 136 -16.11 -7.91 18.39
CA GLU A 136 -17.26 -7.89 17.47
C GLU A 136 -16.99 -8.73 16.20
N ILE A 137 -15.77 -9.22 15.98
CA ILE A 137 -15.38 -9.97 14.79
C ILE A 137 -15.44 -11.46 15.10
N SER A 138 -16.23 -12.20 14.32
CA SER A 138 -16.34 -13.65 14.42
C SER A 138 -15.24 -14.35 13.62
N GLY A 139 -14.73 -15.47 14.14
CA GLY A 139 -13.71 -16.29 13.48
C GLY A 139 -12.56 -16.69 14.40
N ASN A 140 -11.49 -17.17 13.82
CA ASN A 140 -10.28 -17.55 14.55
C ASN A 140 -9.45 -16.29 14.88
N ASP A 141 -9.15 -16.08 16.15
CA ASP A 141 -8.44 -14.89 16.65
C ASP A 141 -7.05 -14.70 15.97
N ALA A 142 -6.32 -15.78 15.78
CA ALA A 142 -5.01 -15.72 15.16
C ALA A 142 -5.09 -15.34 13.67
N ASN A 143 -6.10 -15.81 12.95
CA ASN A 143 -6.33 -15.45 11.56
C ASN A 143 -6.83 -14.01 11.42
N ILE A 144 -7.71 -13.55 12.34
CA ILE A 144 -8.16 -12.15 12.39
C ILE A 144 -6.95 -11.22 12.53
N LYS A 145 -6.08 -11.48 13.52
CA LYS A 145 -4.83 -10.71 13.68
C LYS A 145 -3.97 -10.75 12.43
N HIS A 146 -3.83 -11.92 11.83
CA HIS A 146 -3.05 -12.08 10.61
C HIS A 146 -3.51 -11.14 9.49
N TYR A 147 -4.81 -11.09 9.21
CA TYR A 147 -5.35 -10.19 8.17
C TYR A 147 -5.21 -8.70 8.52
N ILE A 148 -5.27 -8.35 9.79
CA ILE A 148 -4.93 -6.98 10.24
C ILE A 148 -3.46 -6.68 9.95
N GLY A 149 -2.56 -7.62 10.25
CA GLY A 149 -1.14 -7.52 9.96
C GLY A 149 -0.82 -7.37 8.47
N GLU A 150 -1.53 -8.08 7.59
CA GLU A 150 -1.39 -7.92 6.14
C GLU A 150 -1.68 -6.48 5.68
N VAL A 151 -2.73 -5.85 6.21
CA VAL A 151 -3.07 -4.48 5.81
C VAL A 151 -2.05 -3.46 6.36
N TYR A 152 -1.49 -3.67 7.55
CA TYR A 152 -0.33 -2.90 8.02
C TYR A 152 0.87 -3.05 7.08
N PHE A 153 1.18 -4.26 6.64
CA PHE A 153 2.23 -4.51 5.66
C PHE A 153 1.98 -3.74 4.36
N PHE A 154 0.77 -3.81 3.80
CA PHE A 154 0.45 -3.11 2.56
C PHE A 154 0.53 -1.60 2.73
N ARG A 155 0.07 -1.03 3.84
CA ARG A 155 0.22 0.40 4.11
C ARG A 155 1.69 0.80 4.15
N ALA A 156 2.51 0.05 4.85
CA ALA A 156 3.96 0.28 4.89
C ALA A 156 4.59 0.20 3.50
N TYR A 157 4.18 -0.77 2.67
CA TYR A 157 4.73 -0.95 1.32
C TYR A 157 4.32 0.20 0.38
N ILE A 158 3.09 0.70 0.49
CA ILE A 158 2.62 1.90 -0.24
C ILE A 158 3.48 3.11 0.15
N TYR A 159 3.71 3.32 1.46
CA TYR A 159 4.55 4.39 1.94
C TYR A 159 6.02 4.23 1.51
N LEU A 160 6.54 3.02 1.48
CA LEU A 160 7.89 2.75 0.97
C LEU A 160 8.03 3.16 -0.50
N THR A 161 7.05 2.80 -1.33
CA THR A 161 7.04 3.20 -2.74
C THR A 161 6.93 4.73 -2.88
N ALA A 162 6.08 5.38 -2.05
CA ALA A 162 5.96 6.84 -2.03
C ALA A 162 7.28 7.51 -1.59
N LEU A 163 7.92 7.00 -0.55
CA LEU A 163 9.22 7.48 -0.05
C LEU A 163 10.31 7.38 -1.13
N GLN A 164 10.38 6.25 -1.85
CA GLN A 164 11.35 6.04 -2.92
C GLN A 164 11.15 7.00 -4.10
N ASN A 165 9.91 7.33 -4.45
CA ASN A 165 9.60 8.17 -5.58
C ASN A 165 9.56 9.67 -5.26
N LEU A 166 9.14 10.04 -4.04
CA LEU A 166 8.79 11.43 -3.69
C LEU A 166 9.62 12.00 -2.52
N GLY A 167 10.28 11.16 -1.74
CA GLY A 167 11.01 11.57 -0.54
C GLY A 167 10.10 11.99 0.60
N ASP A 168 10.16 13.26 1.01
CA ASP A 168 9.27 13.82 2.04
C ASP A 168 7.81 13.64 1.66
N PHE A 169 7.01 13.06 2.57
CA PHE A 169 5.62 12.67 2.27
C PHE A 169 4.70 12.87 3.49
N PRO A 170 3.40 13.20 3.31
CA PRO A 170 2.46 13.28 4.43
C PRO A 170 2.21 11.90 5.06
N ILE A 171 2.17 11.85 6.39
CA ILE A 171 1.83 10.63 7.13
C ILE A 171 0.37 10.73 7.57
N LEU A 172 -0.49 9.89 6.98
CA LEU A 172 -1.91 9.79 7.26
C LEU A 172 -2.22 8.43 7.87
N THR A 173 -2.78 8.43 9.08
CA THR A 173 -3.12 7.20 9.82
C THR A 173 -4.61 7.02 10.06
N GLU A 174 -5.41 8.00 9.65
CA GLU A 174 -6.86 8.06 9.86
C GLU A 174 -7.61 8.46 8.59
N ILE A 175 -8.92 8.28 8.61
CA ILE A 175 -9.82 8.78 7.56
C ILE A 175 -10.06 10.25 7.82
N LEU A 176 -9.64 11.09 6.88
CA LEU A 176 -9.86 12.52 6.98
C LEU A 176 -11.32 12.86 6.63
N PRO A 177 -11.93 13.83 7.35
CA PRO A 177 -13.21 14.39 6.97
C PRO A 177 -13.09 15.17 5.63
N ASP A 178 -14.21 15.34 4.94
CA ASP A 178 -14.31 16.21 3.76
C ASP A 178 -14.34 17.70 4.20
N ASP A 179 -13.22 18.16 4.73
CA ASP A 179 -13.00 19.52 5.22
C ASP A 179 -11.67 20.05 4.71
N TYR A 180 -11.69 21.20 4.06
CA TYR A 180 -10.51 21.80 3.45
C TYR A 180 -9.37 22.04 4.45
N ASN A 181 -9.67 22.52 5.66
CA ASN A 181 -8.63 22.84 6.65
C ASN A 181 -8.01 21.55 7.21
N ALA A 182 -8.82 20.54 7.50
CA ALA A 182 -8.35 19.23 7.96
C ALA A 182 -7.45 18.57 6.91
N ILE A 183 -7.88 18.56 5.65
CA ILE A 183 -7.10 18.00 4.54
C ILE A 183 -5.79 18.78 4.35
N ARG A 184 -5.84 20.12 4.37
CA ARG A 184 -4.66 20.96 4.22
C ARG A 184 -3.63 20.74 5.33
N GLU A 185 -4.06 20.64 6.59
CA GLU A 185 -3.17 20.33 7.72
C GLU A 185 -2.55 18.94 7.59
N ALA A 186 -3.35 17.94 7.26
CA ALA A 186 -2.90 16.56 7.10
C ALA A 186 -1.98 16.37 5.87
N SER A 187 -2.07 17.24 4.87
CA SER A 187 -1.23 17.20 3.65
C SER A 187 0.17 17.76 3.84
N LYS A 188 0.55 18.22 5.05
CA LYS A 188 1.89 18.68 5.35
C LYS A 188 2.89 17.53 5.24
N ARG A 189 3.90 17.69 4.40
CA ARG A 189 4.94 16.67 4.23
C ARG A 189 5.78 16.54 5.50
N ARG A 190 6.02 15.31 5.89
CA ARG A 190 7.00 14.99 6.94
C ARG A 190 8.35 14.68 6.30
N PRO A 191 9.46 15.00 6.99
CA PRO A 191 10.79 14.63 6.53
C PRO A 191 10.91 13.14 6.24
N ARG A 192 11.67 12.77 5.22
CA ARG A 192 11.78 11.39 4.74
C ARG A 192 12.17 10.38 5.82
N ASN A 193 13.04 10.74 6.74
CA ASN A 193 13.43 9.89 7.87
C ASN A 193 12.25 9.58 8.80
N GLU A 194 11.32 10.53 9.01
CA GLU A 194 10.11 10.28 9.78
C GLU A 194 9.15 9.35 9.03
N VAL A 195 9.04 9.53 7.70
CA VAL A 195 8.26 8.61 6.85
C VAL A 195 8.86 7.20 6.90
N ALA A 196 10.18 7.06 6.82
CA ALA A 196 10.85 5.78 6.96
C ALA A 196 10.60 5.13 8.32
N ARG A 197 10.69 5.88 9.42
CA ARG A 197 10.36 5.38 10.76
C ARG A 197 8.91 4.92 10.87
N PHE A 198 7.98 5.63 10.25
CA PHE A 198 6.58 5.21 10.18
C PHE A 198 6.42 3.88 9.42
N ILE A 199 7.10 3.72 8.29
CA ILE A 199 7.13 2.46 7.51
C ILE A 199 7.62 1.30 8.39
N LEU A 200 8.74 1.50 9.11
CA LEU A 200 9.27 0.45 10.00
C LEU A 200 8.28 0.12 11.13
N SER A 201 7.62 1.11 11.70
CA SER A 201 6.60 0.90 12.74
C SER A 201 5.40 0.06 12.25
N ASP A 202 4.93 0.31 11.03
CA ASP A 202 3.85 -0.50 10.44
C ASP A 202 4.31 -1.93 10.12
N LEU A 203 5.56 -2.09 9.68
CA LEU A 203 6.14 -3.42 9.45
C LEU A 203 6.37 -4.20 10.75
N ASP A 204 6.68 -3.51 11.86
CA ASP A 204 6.74 -4.14 13.18
C ASP A 204 5.37 -4.66 13.62
N LYS A 205 4.30 -3.89 13.41
CA LYS A 205 2.93 -4.35 13.67
C LYS A 205 2.53 -5.51 12.75
N ALA A 206 2.91 -5.44 11.48
CA ALA A 206 2.69 -6.52 10.53
C ALA A 206 3.39 -7.80 11.01
N TYR A 207 4.65 -7.72 11.43
CA TYR A 207 5.41 -8.85 11.97
C TYR A 207 4.79 -9.42 13.25
N GLU A 208 4.34 -8.54 14.16
CA GLU A 208 3.70 -8.96 15.41
C GLU A 208 2.38 -9.71 15.16
N TYR A 209 1.58 -9.26 14.20
CA TYR A 209 0.22 -9.74 14.00
C TYR A 209 0.14 -10.91 13.02
N MET A 210 1.01 -10.96 12.02
CA MET A 210 1.01 -12.05 11.04
C MET A 210 1.56 -13.36 11.62
N LEU A 211 1.00 -14.47 11.15
CA LEU A 211 1.45 -15.81 11.47
C LEU A 211 2.75 -16.18 10.71
N PRO A 212 3.56 -17.11 11.25
CA PRO A 212 4.70 -17.66 10.51
C PRO A 212 4.28 -18.37 9.21
N THR A 213 3.12 -19.03 9.25
CA THR A 213 2.48 -19.63 8.07
C THR A 213 1.12 -18.98 7.89
N ALA A 214 0.88 -18.43 6.71
CA ALA A 214 -0.37 -17.78 6.39
C ALA A 214 -1.57 -18.76 6.47
N PRO A 215 -2.78 -18.31 6.85
CA PRO A 215 -3.98 -19.15 6.90
C PRO A 215 -4.35 -19.76 5.55
N VAL A 216 -3.99 -19.08 4.46
CA VAL A 216 -4.17 -19.54 3.07
C VAL A 216 -2.81 -19.54 2.39
N SER A 217 -2.54 -20.57 1.60
CA SER A 217 -1.26 -20.70 0.89
C SER A 217 -1.01 -19.50 -0.04
N ASN A 218 0.26 -19.16 -0.17
CA ASN A 218 0.74 -18.09 -1.04
C ASN A 218 0.17 -16.68 -0.69
N ARG A 219 0.08 -16.41 0.62
CA ARG A 219 -0.16 -15.08 1.18
C ARG A 219 1.03 -14.63 2.01
N LEU A 220 1.07 -13.36 2.33
CA LEU A 220 2.09 -12.79 3.22
C LEU A 220 2.15 -13.54 4.55
N ASN A 221 3.34 -13.63 5.09
CA ASN A 221 3.60 -14.13 6.43
C ASN A 221 4.50 -13.15 7.18
N LYS A 222 4.76 -13.42 8.45
CA LYS A 222 5.57 -12.51 9.27
C LYS A 222 6.98 -12.30 8.73
N ASP A 223 7.59 -13.29 8.09
CA ASP A 223 8.95 -13.20 7.56
C ASP A 223 9.00 -12.28 6.33
N CYS A 224 7.92 -12.19 5.56
CA CYS A 224 7.76 -11.16 4.53
C CYS A 224 7.85 -9.74 5.11
N ALA A 225 7.24 -9.49 6.28
CA ALA A 225 7.30 -8.19 6.93
C ALA A 225 8.72 -7.86 7.42
N ALA A 226 9.41 -8.83 8.04
CA ALA A 226 10.78 -8.65 8.49
C ALA A 226 11.73 -8.39 7.31
N LEU A 227 11.59 -9.14 6.20
CA LEU A 227 12.41 -8.95 5.01
C LEU A 227 12.20 -7.57 4.39
N VAL A 228 10.95 -7.12 4.26
CA VAL A 228 10.66 -5.78 3.71
C VAL A 228 11.13 -4.69 4.68
N LYS A 229 11.04 -4.91 6.00
CA LYS A 229 11.60 -3.99 7.01
C LYS A 229 13.11 -3.83 6.82
N SER A 230 13.85 -4.94 6.67
CA SER A 230 15.29 -4.90 6.40
C SER A 230 15.60 -4.10 5.14
N ARG A 231 14.88 -4.35 4.04
CA ARG A 231 15.07 -3.61 2.78
C ARG A 231 14.76 -2.13 2.89
N ALA A 232 13.66 -1.76 3.55
CA ALA A 232 13.24 -0.37 3.73
C ALA A 232 14.27 0.39 4.59
N ALA A 233 14.71 -0.21 5.69
CA ALA A 233 15.72 0.38 6.56
C ALA A 233 17.08 0.53 5.87
N LEU A 234 17.52 -0.47 5.12
CA LEU A 234 18.77 -0.40 4.34
C LEU A 234 18.70 0.67 3.25
N PHE A 235 17.56 0.77 2.56
CA PHE A 235 17.34 1.80 1.55
C PHE A 235 17.49 3.20 2.15
N GLU A 236 16.80 3.48 3.25
CA GLU A 236 16.87 4.82 3.87
C GLU A 236 18.25 5.12 4.42
N ALA A 237 18.88 4.18 5.11
CA ALA A 237 20.25 4.34 5.63
C ALA A 237 21.26 4.67 4.53
N THR A 238 21.19 3.97 3.40
CA THR A 238 22.10 4.19 2.28
C THR A 238 21.76 5.49 1.53
N TRP A 239 20.48 5.81 1.40
CA TRP A 239 20.07 7.10 0.85
C TRP A 239 20.63 8.27 1.67
N GLU A 240 20.39 8.28 2.97
CA GLU A 240 20.91 9.32 3.86
C GLU A 240 22.43 9.40 3.84
N LYS A 241 23.12 8.25 3.85
CA LYS A 241 24.58 8.17 3.85
C LYS A 241 25.19 8.78 2.58
N TYR A 242 24.66 8.43 1.40
CA TYR A 242 25.23 8.85 0.13
C TYR A 242 24.80 10.24 -0.32
N HIS A 243 23.67 10.74 0.21
CA HIS A 243 23.18 12.09 -0.07
C HIS A 243 23.43 13.08 1.06
N LYS A 244 24.15 12.68 2.12
CA LYS A 244 24.52 13.55 3.24
C LYS A 244 25.14 14.84 2.72
N GLY A 245 24.66 16.00 3.25
CA GLY A 245 25.14 17.31 2.83
C GLY A 245 24.55 17.84 1.53
N SER A 246 23.48 17.23 1.03
CA SER A 246 22.73 17.69 -0.14
C SER A 246 21.28 18.02 0.21
N ALA A 247 20.54 18.59 -0.76
CA ALA A 247 19.10 18.89 -0.63
C ALA A 247 18.19 17.66 -0.52
N PHE A 248 18.73 16.48 -0.79
CA PHE A 248 17.97 15.21 -0.78
C PHE A 248 17.85 14.58 0.62
N VAL A 249 18.45 15.18 1.62
CA VAL A 249 18.43 14.71 3.01
C VAL A 249 17.91 15.80 3.92
N PRO A 250 17.02 15.49 4.88
CA PRO A 250 16.52 16.48 5.84
C PRO A 250 17.64 17.21 6.58
N GLY A 251 17.51 18.52 6.72
CA GLY A 251 18.53 19.38 7.31
C GLY A 251 19.76 19.66 6.43
N GLY A 252 19.84 19.08 5.23
CA GLY A 252 20.90 19.39 4.28
C GLY A 252 20.73 20.73 3.57
N PRO A 253 21.81 21.29 2.98
CA PRO A 253 21.73 22.55 2.25
C PRO A 253 20.74 22.49 1.09
N GLY A 254 19.76 23.39 1.08
CA GLY A 254 18.74 23.45 0.04
C GLY A 254 17.61 22.43 0.19
N TRP A 255 17.53 21.70 1.30
CA TRP A 255 16.40 20.84 1.58
C TRP A 255 15.08 21.64 1.62
N PRO A 256 14.05 21.27 0.82
CA PRO A 256 12.81 22.05 0.70
C PRO A 256 12.06 22.23 2.03
N GLY A 257 12.15 21.25 2.95
CA GLY A 257 11.53 21.32 4.27
C GLY A 257 12.03 22.45 5.14
N ALA A 258 13.27 22.92 4.93
CA ALA A 258 13.84 24.03 5.69
C ALA A 258 13.08 25.37 5.50
N SER A 259 12.34 25.53 4.42
CA SER A 259 11.52 26.72 4.12
C SER A 259 10.09 26.64 4.66
N MET A 260 9.70 25.51 5.27
CA MET A 260 8.34 25.27 5.74
C MET A 260 8.18 25.70 7.20
N ASP A 261 7.28 26.63 7.46
CA ASP A 261 7.01 27.16 8.81
C ASP A 261 6.72 26.07 9.85
N TYR A 262 6.04 25.00 9.44
CA TYR A 262 5.69 23.88 10.31
C TYR A 262 6.88 22.95 10.63
N LEU A 263 8.03 23.15 9.98
CA LEU A 263 9.29 22.41 10.23
C LEU A 263 10.40 23.31 10.77
N LYS A 264 10.09 24.56 11.16
CA LYS A 264 11.09 25.53 11.65
C LYS A 264 11.91 25.04 12.86
N ASP A 265 11.31 24.20 13.71
CA ASP A 265 11.94 23.62 14.88
C ASP A 265 12.51 22.20 14.63
N PHE A 266 12.46 21.74 13.38
CA PHE A 266 13.00 20.43 13.01
C PHE A 266 14.54 20.44 13.07
N SER A 267 15.08 19.43 13.71
CA SER A 267 16.52 19.18 13.76
C SER A 267 16.80 17.69 13.65
N ILE A 268 17.90 17.33 13.05
CA ILE A 268 18.28 15.94 12.82
C ILE A 268 19.79 15.75 13.02
N ASP A 269 20.15 14.67 13.72
CA ASP A 269 21.50 14.12 13.67
C ASP A 269 21.52 12.98 12.64
N ILE A 270 21.92 13.32 11.43
CA ILE A 270 21.90 12.41 10.29
C ILE A 270 22.80 11.18 10.51
N ASP A 271 23.91 11.31 11.25
CA ASP A 271 24.79 10.16 11.52
C ASP A 271 24.14 9.17 12.48
N SER A 272 23.37 9.67 13.43
CA SER A 272 22.57 8.84 14.33
C SER A 272 21.40 8.17 13.59
N GLU A 273 20.74 8.86 12.63
CA GLU A 273 19.69 8.28 11.78
C GLU A 273 20.25 7.14 10.92
N ILE A 274 21.34 7.36 10.23
CA ILE A 274 22.02 6.33 9.41
C ILE A 274 22.31 5.08 10.25
N LYS A 275 22.87 5.27 11.45
CA LYS A 275 23.16 4.14 12.36
C LYS A 275 21.89 3.41 12.80
N TYR A 276 20.85 4.16 13.12
CA TYR A 276 19.56 3.60 13.52
C TYR A 276 18.99 2.72 12.39
N PHE A 277 18.90 3.23 11.17
CA PHE A 277 18.35 2.47 10.06
C PHE A 277 19.22 1.27 9.68
N LEU A 278 20.55 1.38 9.72
CA LEU A 278 21.44 0.21 9.52
C LEU A 278 21.21 -0.86 10.60
N GLN A 279 21.05 -0.46 11.85
CA GLN A 279 20.76 -1.40 12.94
C GLN A 279 19.41 -2.10 12.73
N GLN A 280 18.36 -1.35 12.36
CA GLN A 280 17.05 -1.92 12.05
C GLN A 280 17.11 -2.88 10.86
N ALA A 281 17.92 -2.59 9.85
CA ALA A 281 18.11 -3.46 8.69
C ALA A 281 18.75 -4.79 9.08
N ILE A 282 19.79 -4.75 9.93
CA ILE A 282 20.49 -5.94 10.41
C ILE A 282 19.57 -6.80 11.29
N GLU A 283 18.92 -6.18 12.29
CA GLU A 283 18.02 -6.90 13.21
C GLU A 283 16.90 -7.63 12.47
N ALA A 284 16.30 -6.95 11.49
CA ALA A 284 15.22 -7.55 10.69
C ALA A 284 15.74 -8.64 9.73
N ALA A 285 16.93 -8.48 9.16
CA ALA A 285 17.56 -9.50 8.32
C ALA A 285 17.92 -10.77 9.12
N ASP A 286 18.47 -10.60 10.32
CA ASP A 286 18.84 -11.72 11.19
C ASP A 286 17.65 -12.60 11.56
N ILE A 287 16.47 -12.00 11.78
CA ILE A 287 15.22 -12.74 12.05
C ILE A 287 14.93 -13.73 10.91
N VAL A 288 14.99 -13.24 9.66
CA VAL A 288 14.68 -14.08 8.48
C VAL A 288 15.78 -15.09 8.21
N ALA A 289 17.05 -14.66 8.29
CA ALA A 289 18.21 -15.51 7.99
C ALA A 289 18.35 -16.73 8.92
N GLN A 290 17.86 -16.62 10.16
CA GLN A 290 17.86 -17.75 11.10
C GLN A 290 16.79 -18.80 10.78
N GLY A 291 15.74 -18.42 10.05
CA GLY A 291 14.60 -19.29 9.75
C GLY A 291 14.65 -19.98 8.40
N HIS A 292 15.52 -19.54 7.47
CA HIS A 292 15.50 -19.98 6.08
C HIS A 292 16.90 -20.31 5.55
N ASN A 293 16.96 -21.32 4.67
CA ASN A 293 18.19 -21.73 3.99
C ASN A 293 18.15 -21.26 2.53
N LEU A 294 19.29 -20.77 2.03
CA LEU A 294 19.42 -20.39 0.64
C LEU A 294 19.35 -21.60 -0.28
N HIS A 295 18.66 -21.48 -1.39
CA HIS A 295 18.59 -22.52 -2.40
C HIS A 295 19.89 -22.56 -3.22
N GLY A 296 20.47 -23.77 -3.36
CA GLY A 296 21.78 -23.94 -3.99
C GLY A 296 21.83 -23.68 -5.50
N ASN A 297 20.69 -23.51 -6.18
CA ASN A 297 20.62 -23.28 -7.62
C ASN A 297 19.75 -22.07 -7.94
N TYR A 298 20.40 -20.93 -8.15
CA TYR A 298 19.74 -19.66 -8.48
C TYR A 298 18.88 -19.75 -9.75
N ALA A 299 19.37 -20.39 -10.82
CA ALA A 299 18.64 -20.48 -12.08
C ALA A 299 17.32 -21.24 -11.93
N SER A 300 17.28 -22.28 -11.08
CA SER A 300 16.05 -23.04 -10.86
C SER A 300 14.96 -22.23 -10.14
N LEU A 301 15.32 -21.24 -9.31
CA LEU A 301 14.35 -20.37 -8.64
C LEU A 301 13.54 -19.55 -9.65
N PHE A 302 14.18 -19.06 -10.70
CA PHE A 302 13.57 -18.18 -11.69
C PHE A 302 12.97 -18.92 -12.89
N ASN A 303 13.31 -20.20 -13.07
CA ASN A 303 12.81 -21.02 -14.18
C ASN A 303 11.79 -22.08 -13.73
N SER A 304 11.41 -22.11 -12.45
CA SER A 304 10.43 -23.06 -11.94
C SER A 304 9.01 -22.56 -12.10
N ILE A 305 8.12 -23.48 -12.50
CA ILE A 305 6.67 -23.23 -12.60
C ILE A 305 6.02 -23.21 -11.22
N ASP A 306 6.57 -23.96 -10.27
CA ASP A 306 6.07 -24.07 -8.90
C ASP A 306 7.23 -23.85 -7.91
N LEU A 307 7.10 -22.84 -7.08
CA LEU A 307 8.04 -22.45 -6.04
C LEU A 307 7.57 -22.88 -4.64
N SER A 308 6.44 -23.60 -4.56
CA SER A 308 5.93 -24.11 -3.27
C SER A 308 6.93 -25.09 -2.67
N GLY A 309 7.22 -24.93 -1.39
CA GLY A 309 8.14 -25.82 -0.66
C GLY A 309 9.63 -25.49 -0.85
N ILE A 310 10.00 -24.40 -1.52
CA ILE A 310 11.36 -23.89 -1.53
C ILE A 310 11.52 -22.93 -0.35
N ASP A 311 12.37 -23.28 0.60
CA ASP A 311 12.54 -22.59 1.89
C ASP A 311 12.97 -21.11 1.75
N GLU A 312 13.76 -20.78 0.73
CA GLU A 312 14.19 -19.42 0.44
C GLU A 312 13.04 -18.50 -0.02
N ILE A 313 11.94 -19.07 -0.55
CA ILE A 313 10.85 -18.30 -1.17
C ILE A 313 9.75 -18.02 -0.15
N LEU A 314 9.66 -16.78 0.31
CA LEU A 314 8.66 -16.35 1.28
C LEU A 314 7.29 -16.05 0.65
N LEU A 315 7.30 -15.50 -0.55
CA LEU A 315 6.09 -15.17 -1.32
C LEU A 315 6.41 -15.21 -2.81
N TRP A 316 5.51 -15.78 -3.61
CA TRP A 316 5.65 -15.84 -5.05
C TRP A 316 4.31 -15.72 -5.76
N ARG A 317 4.30 -15.25 -7.01
CA ARG A 317 3.10 -15.19 -7.81
C ARG A 317 2.96 -16.46 -8.63
N LYS A 318 1.84 -17.16 -8.43
CA LYS A 318 1.50 -18.34 -9.21
C LYS A 318 0.69 -17.93 -10.43
N TYR A 319 1.20 -18.25 -11.61
CA TYR A 319 0.49 -18.06 -12.88
C TYR A 319 -0.26 -19.34 -13.25
N SER A 320 -1.50 -19.22 -13.73
CA SER A 320 -2.24 -20.35 -14.27
C SER A 320 -1.98 -20.49 -15.77
N VAL A 321 -2.06 -21.72 -16.29
CA VAL A 321 -1.88 -22.01 -17.73
C VAL A 321 -2.88 -21.26 -18.61
N ASN A 322 -4.02 -20.87 -18.05
CA ASN A 322 -5.08 -20.15 -18.74
C ASN A 322 -5.05 -18.63 -18.53
N SER A 323 -3.99 -18.10 -17.85
CA SER A 323 -3.83 -16.65 -17.72
C SER A 323 -3.14 -16.08 -18.94
N ASP A 324 -3.58 -14.92 -19.41
CA ASP A 324 -2.94 -14.19 -20.52
C ASP A 324 -1.45 -13.91 -20.26
N ALA A 325 -1.06 -13.84 -18.99
CA ALA A 325 0.32 -13.71 -18.55
C ALA A 325 1.28 -14.78 -19.11
N THR A 326 0.83 -16.02 -19.27
CA THR A 326 1.66 -17.10 -19.86
C THR A 326 1.91 -16.88 -21.36
N SER A 327 0.96 -16.28 -22.07
CA SER A 327 1.11 -15.97 -23.49
C SER A 327 2.16 -14.90 -23.75
N TYR A 328 2.28 -13.92 -22.84
CA TYR A 328 3.28 -12.85 -22.96
C TYR A 328 4.70 -13.32 -22.63
N HIS A 329 4.84 -14.23 -21.68
CA HIS A 329 6.15 -14.80 -21.37
C HIS A 329 6.75 -15.55 -22.55
N LEU A 330 5.94 -16.33 -23.25
CA LEU A 330 6.34 -17.02 -24.49
C LEU A 330 6.69 -16.03 -25.61
N SER A 331 5.99 -14.91 -25.72
CA SER A 331 6.32 -13.86 -26.71
C SER A 331 7.68 -13.21 -26.45
N LEU A 332 8.03 -12.98 -25.18
CA LEU A 332 9.34 -12.42 -24.81
C LEU A 332 10.50 -13.37 -25.12
N ILE A 333 10.32 -14.69 -24.94
CA ILE A 333 11.33 -15.68 -25.28
C ILE A 333 11.60 -15.69 -26.80
N HIS A 334 10.57 -15.52 -27.64
CA HIS A 334 10.70 -15.45 -29.09
C HIS A 334 11.35 -14.17 -29.61
N ILE A 335 11.29 -13.06 -28.85
CA ILE A 335 11.91 -11.79 -29.22
C ILE A 335 13.39 -11.77 -28.84
N SER A 336 13.80 -12.54 -27.84
CA SER A 336 15.17 -12.57 -27.33
C SER A 336 16.08 -13.65 -27.93
N GLU A 337 15.55 -14.50 -28.83
CA GLU A 337 16.41 -15.43 -29.60
C GLU A 337 17.03 -14.69 -30.82
N PRO A 338 18.38 -14.75 -30.96
CA PRO A 338 19.07 -14.14 -32.11
C PRO A 338 18.77 -14.85 -33.44
#